data_646a4eeb5dfc2dd86fe3518a489dbb48
#
_entry.id   646a4eeb5dfc2dd86fe3518a489dbb48
#
_cell.length_a   1.000
_cell.length_b   1.000
_cell.length_c   1.000
_cell.angle_alpha   90.00
_cell.angle_beta   90.00
_cell.angle_gamma   90.00
#
_symmetry.space_group_name_H-M   'P 1'
#
loop_
_entity.id
_entity.type
_entity.pdbx_description
1 polymer ?
#
loop_
_entity_poly.entity_id
_entity_poly.type
_entity_poly.pdbx_seq_one_letter_code
_entity_poly.pdbx_strand_id
1 'polypeptide(L)'
;KILQGGTGIPNVRWYGVEGEYNIMVMDLLGPSLEDLFNFCNRKLSLKTVLMLADQLVSRIEYVHSKSFIHRDIKPDNFLMGLGKRANQVNIIDFGLAKKYRDPKTHMHIPYRENKNLTGTARYASINTHVGVEQSRRDDLESLGYVLMYFLRGSLPWQGLKAHTKKMKYEKISDKKMTTPIEILCKGFPPEFVSYFQVVRSLRFEDKPDYSFLRKLFRDLFIREGYQYDYVFDWTILKYQQTQQLSRGISNNANNTTTNNETGGGQTTQRDAVGRSSGGAGVDKSKDPNWRSDSKAVNTGSRADKTRSGDKDLTAKEDAKAKSSSRDRGASSRNR
;
A
#
# COMPACT_ATOMS: atom_id res chain seq x y z
N LYS A 1 -18.99 -4.55 0.23
CA LYS A 1 -20.19 -4.22 1.03
C LYS A 1 -19.88 -4.07 2.53
N ILE A 2 -19.13 -4.98 3.16
CA ILE A 2 -18.87 -4.95 4.62
C ILE A 2 -18.12 -3.68 5.08
N LEU A 3 -17.16 -3.22 4.28
CA LEU A 3 -16.36 -2.03 4.57
C LEU A 3 -16.98 -0.73 4.02
N GLN A 4 -18.03 -0.82 3.21
CA GLN A 4 -18.62 0.31 2.53
C GLN A 4 -19.14 1.37 3.52
N GLY A 5 -18.99 2.66 3.18
CA GLY A 5 -19.38 3.79 4.03
C GLY A 5 -18.31 4.22 5.03
N GLY A 6 -17.19 3.51 5.17
CA GLY A 6 -16.06 3.94 5.99
C GLY A 6 -15.25 5.05 5.33
N THR A 7 -14.77 5.98 6.14
CA THR A 7 -13.87 7.04 5.65
C THR A 7 -12.62 6.42 5.03
N GLY A 8 -12.31 6.79 3.79
CA GLY A 8 -11.17 6.23 3.05
C GLY A 8 -11.37 4.81 2.53
N ILE A 9 -12.62 4.36 2.43
CA ILE A 9 -13.00 3.16 1.68
C ILE A 9 -13.72 3.63 0.41
N PRO A 10 -13.21 3.37 -0.79
CA PRO A 10 -13.86 3.76 -2.02
C PRO A 10 -15.19 3.02 -2.19
N ASN A 11 -16.21 3.71 -2.74
CA ASN A 11 -17.49 3.08 -2.99
C ASN A 11 -17.41 2.16 -4.21
N VAL A 12 -17.95 0.96 -4.09
CA VAL A 12 -18.21 0.09 -5.23
C VAL A 12 -19.55 0.48 -5.82
N ARG A 13 -19.53 0.97 -7.06
CA ARG A 13 -20.70 1.46 -7.80
C ARG A 13 -21.47 0.32 -8.44
N TRP A 14 -20.72 -0.62 -9.00
CA TRP A 14 -21.29 -1.77 -9.66
C TRP A 14 -20.32 -2.96 -9.61
N TYR A 15 -20.85 -4.14 -9.64
CA TYR A 15 -20.10 -5.39 -9.73
C TYR A 15 -20.91 -6.41 -10.53
N GLY A 16 -20.29 -7.09 -11.47
CA GLY A 16 -20.92 -8.11 -12.29
C GLY A 16 -19.92 -8.91 -13.11
N VAL A 17 -20.46 -9.79 -13.93
CA VAL A 17 -19.69 -10.63 -14.86
C VAL A 17 -20.07 -10.22 -16.27
N GLU A 18 -19.06 -10.03 -17.12
CA GLU A 18 -19.22 -9.77 -18.55
C GLU A 18 -18.26 -10.67 -19.32
N GLY A 19 -18.81 -11.63 -20.05
CA GLY A 19 -18.02 -12.70 -20.67
C GLY A 19 -17.26 -13.52 -19.64
N GLU A 20 -15.94 -13.60 -19.78
CA GLU A 20 -15.04 -14.31 -18.84
C GLU A 20 -14.48 -13.42 -17.72
N TYR A 21 -14.90 -12.15 -17.64
CA TYR A 21 -14.34 -11.17 -16.72
C TYR A 21 -15.30 -10.85 -15.58
N ASN A 22 -14.76 -10.81 -14.37
CA ASN A 22 -15.41 -10.17 -13.23
C ASN A 22 -15.07 -8.68 -13.29
N ILE A 23 -16.10 -7.84 -13.38
CA ILE A 23 -15.97 -6.38 -13.50
C ILE A 23 -16.44 -5.73 -12.21
N MET A 24 -15.63 -4.81 -11.69
CA MET A 24 -15.97 -3.97 -10.56
C MET A 24 -15.78 -2.50 -10.92
N VAL A 25 -16.83 -1.72 -10.81
CA VAL A 25 -16.81 -0.26 -10.98
C VAL A 25 -16.78 0.39 -9.61
N MET A 26 -15.80 1.24 -9.37
CA MET A 26 -15.63 1.92 -8.09
C MET A 26 -15.30 3.39 -8.27
N ASP A 27 -15.30 4.15 -7.17
CA ASP A 27 -14.88 5.54 -7.19
C ASP A 27 -13.48 5.67 -7.81
N LEU A 28 -13.31 6.65 -8.69
CA LEU A 28 -11.98 7.00 -9.21
C LEU A 28 -11.17 7.68 -8.11
N LEU A 29 -9.96 7.21 -7.89
CA LEU A 29 -9.04 7.74 -6.91
C LEU A 29 -7.84 8.42 -7.58
N GLY A 30 -7.08 9.16 -6.80
CA GLY A 30 -5.84 9.78 -7.19
C GLY A 30 -4.65 8.83 -7.16
N PRO A 31 -3.42 9.38 -7.18
CA PRO A 31 -2.19 8.58 -7.15
C PRO A 31 -2.03 7.80 -5.85
N SER A 32 -1.31 6.69 -5.93
CA SER A 32 -0.91 5.93 -4.75
C SER A 32 0.19 6.67 -3.96
N LEU A 33 0.37 6.30 -2.69
CA LEU A 33 1.48 6.84 -1.90
C LEU A 33 2.85 6.41 -2.46
N GLU A 34 2.95 5.28 -3.19
CA GLU A 34 4.19 4.92 -3.90
C GLU A 34 4.45 5.86 -5.09
N ASP A 35 3.41 6.22 -5.86
CA ASP A 35 3.54 7.19 -6.96
C ASP A 35 3.98 8.55 -6.43
N LEU A 36 3.37 9.03 -5.35
CA LEU A 36 3.70 10.30 -4.71
C LEU A 36 5.08 10.29 -4.06
N PHE A 37 5.48 9.18 -3.47
CA PHE A 37 6.82 9.01 -2.95
C PHE A 37 7.87 9.10 -4.06
N ASN A 38 7.65 8.42 -5.19
CA ASN A 38 8.52 8.53 -6.36
C ASN A 38 8.54 9.95 -6.93
N PHE A 39 7.38 10.61 -7.02
CA PHE A 39 7.29 12.02 -7.43
C PHE A 39 8.09 12.97 -6.53
N CYS A 40 8.20 12.65 -5.23
CA CYS A 40 9.00 13.37 -4.23
C CYS A 40 10.46 12.87 -4.15
N ASN A 41 11.00 12.27 -5.20
CA ASN A 41 12.37 11.74 -5.25
C ASN A 41 12.66 10.73 -4.13
N ARG A 42 11.65 9.94 -3.76
CA ARG A 42 11.73 8.86 -2.77
C ARG A 42 12.17 9.34 -1.37
N LYS A 43 11.68 10.49 -0.96
CA LYS A 43 11.86 11.02 0.39
C LYS A 43 10.70 11.93 0.75
N LEU A 44 10.06 11.64 1.86
CA LEU A 44 9.01 12.51 2.42
C LEU A 44 9.51 13.19 3.69
N SER A 45 9.05 14.41 3.90
CA SER A 45 9.33 15.16 5.13
C SER A 45 8.65 14.53 6.34
N LEU A 46 9.18 14.79 7.53
CA LEU A 46 8.56 14.34 8.77
C LEU A 46 7.12 14.83 8.89
N LYS A 47 6.85 16.10 8.53
CA LYS A 47 5.49 16.67 8.52
C LYS A 47 4.53 15.82 7.67
N THR A 48 4.91 15.53 6.43
CA THR A 48 4.10 14.72 5.51
C THR A 48 3.87 13.32 6.07
N VAL A 49 4.91 12.66 6.59
CA VAL A 49 4.79 11.30 7.14
C VAL A 49 3.88 11.27 8.38
N LEU A 50 3.95 12.27 9.25
CA LEU A 50 3.10 12.34 10.44
C LEU A 50 1.63 12.60 10.10
N MET A 51 1.34 13.48 9.12
CA MET A 51 -0.03 13.67 8.63
C MET A 51 -0.60 12.39 7.99
N LEU A 52 0.23 11.63 7.29
CA LEU A 52 -0.16 10.34 6.73
C LEU A 52 -0.38 9.29 7.83
N ALA A 53 0.51 9.20 8.83
CA ALA A 53 0.45 8.20 9.88
C ALA A 53 -0.89 8.21 10.63
N ASP A 54 -1.40 9.39 10.96
CA ASP A 54 -2.71 9.55 11.61
C ASP A 54 -3.85 8.94 10.78
N GLN A 55 -3.85 9.21 9.47
CA GLN A 55 -4.85 8.66 8.57
C GLN A 55 -4.66 7.15 8.36
N LEU A 56 -3.42 6.68 8.16
CA LEU A 56 -3.12 5.28 7.89
C LEU A 56 -3.51 4.38 9.07
N VAL A 57 -3.17 4.78 10.31
CA VAL A 57 -3.63 4.07 11.51
C VAL A 57 -5.15 4.02 11.56
N SER A 58 -5.83 5.14 11.26
CA SER A 58 -7.30 5.20 11.27
C SER A 58 -7.94 4.31 10.20
N ARG A 59 -7.33 4.15 9.02
CA ARG A 59 -7.82 3.24 7.96
C ARG A 59 -7.70 1.78 8.39
N ILE A 60 -6.56 1.41 8.97
CA ILE A 60 -6.32 0.05 9.48
C ILE A 60 -7.26 -0.25 10.64
N GLU A 61 -7.43 0.67 11.58
CA GLU A 61 -8.40 0.51 12.69
C GLU A 61 -9.81 0.27 12.17
N TYR A 62 -10.25 1.02 11.15
CA TYR A 62 -11.57 0.81 10.53
C TYR A 62 -11.71 -0.60 9.96
N VAL A 63 -10.73 -1.08 9.19
CA VAL A 63 -10.75 -2.44 8.64
C VAL A 63 -10.81 -3.47 9.76
N HIS A 64 -10.01 -3.33 10.79
CA HIS A 64 -9.98 -4.21 11.95
C HIS A 64 -11.31 -4.17 12.74
N SER A 65 -11.96 -3.01 12.84
CA SER A 65 -13.28 -2.87 13.48
C SER A 65 -14.37 -3.68 12.78
N LYS A 66 -14.22 -3.91 11.48
CA LYS A 66 -15.11 -4.76 10.67
C LYS A 66 -14.72 -6.23 10.69
N SER A 67 -13.85 -6.63 11.62
CA SER A 67 -13.39 -8.01 11.85
C SER A 67 -12.51 -8.58 10.72
N PHE A 68 -11.84 -7.71 9.95
CA PHE A 68 -10.88 -8.08 8.91
C PHE A 68 -9.48 -7.59 9.24
N ILE A 69 -8.47 -8.30 8.77
CA ILE A 69 -7.09 -7.85 8.63
C ILE A 69 -6.76 -7.75 7.14
N HIS A 70 -5.93 -6.77 6.77
CA HIS A 70 -5.64 -6.48 5.36
C HIS A 70 -4.61 -7.43 4.76
N ARG A 71 -3.52 -7.69 5.47
CA ARG A 71 -2.41 -8.61 5.17
C ARG A 71 -1.49 -8.19 4.00
N ASP A 72 -1.72 -7.04 3.38
CA ASP A 72 -0.81 -6.47 2.38
C ASP A 72 -0.72 -4.94 2.51
N ILE A 73 -0.36 -4.48 3.69
CA ILE A 73 -0.13 -3.07 3.97
C ILE A 73 1.17 -2.63 3.26
N LYS A 74 1.01 -1.77 2.26
CA LYS A 74 2.09 -1.21 1.45
C LYS A 74 1.67 0.12 0.84
N PRO A 75 2.63 0.99 0.42
CA PRO A 75 2.32 2.30 -0.18
C PRO A 75 1.40 2.24 -1.40
N ASP A 76 1.53 1.18 -2.22
CA ASP A 76 0.71 0.98 -3.43
C ASP A 76 -0.78 0.82 -3.13
N ASN A 77 -1.13 0.34 -1.93
CA ASN A 77 -2.51 0.07 -1.52
C ASN A 77 -3.17 1.25 -0.79
N PHE A 78 -2.50 2.39 -0.73
CA PHE A 78 -3.05 3.64 -0.21
C PHE A 78 -3.05 4.70 -1.31
N LEU A 79 -4.24 5.17 -1.69
CA LEU A 79 -4.44 6.16 -2.74
C LEU A 79 -5.03 7.45 -2.16
N MET A 80 -4.54 8.59 -2.61
CA MET A 80 -5.18 9.87 -2.28
C MET A 80 -6.53 9.97 -2.98
N GLY A 81 -7.43 10.76 -2.43
CA GLY A 81 -8.68 11.10 -3.09
C GLY A 81 -8.48 12.12 -4.21
N LEU A 82 -9.57 12.57 -4.81
CA LEU A 82 -9.63 13.59 -5.87
C LEU A 82 -10.51 14.79 -5.46
N GLY A 83 -10.26 15.94 -6.05
CA GLY A 83 -11.03 17.15 -5.84
C GLY A 83 -11.09 17.55 -4.36
N LYS A 84 -12.31 17.69 -3.81
CA LYS A 84 -12.52 18.05 -2.39
C LYS A 84 -11.96 17.04 -1.38
N ARG A 85 -11.64 15.81 -1.82
CA ARG A 85 -11.07 14.73 -1.00
C ARG A 85 -9.61 14.47 -1.31
N ALA A 86 -8.92 15.39 -1.98
CA ALA A 86 -7.53 15.20 -2.39
C ALA A 86 -6.54 15.02 -1.22
N ASN A 87 -6.93 15.43 -0.02
CA ASN A 87 -6.15 15.25 1.21
C ASN A 87 -6.51 13.97 2.00
N GLN A 88 -7.48 13.19 1.52
CA GLN A 88 -7.92 11.97 2.18
C GLN A 88 -7.18 10.75 1.63
N VAL A 89 -6.60 9.96 2.53
CA VAL A 89 -6.03 8.64 2.16
C VAL A 89 -7.13 7.60 2.12
N ASN A 90 -7.15 6.82 1.03
CA ASN A 90 -8.03 5.68 0.85
C ASN A 90 -7.22 4.39 0.85
N ILE A 91 -7.76 3.33 1.47
CA ILE A 91 -7.17 1.98 1.46
C ILE A 91 -7.93 1.13 0.44
N ILE A 92 -7.17 0.39 -0.38
CA ILE A 92 -7.69 -0.45 -1.47
C ILE A 92 -7.08 -1.86 -1.41
N ASP A 93 -7.54 -2.73 -2.31
CA ASP A 93 -7.01 -4.08 -2.52
C ASP A 93 -7.15 -5.01 -1.31
N PHE A 94 -8.38 -5.44 -1.09
CA PHE A 94 -8.73 -6.43 -0.06
C PHE A 94 -8.62 -7.87 -0.55
N GLY A 95 -7.92 -8.13 -1.67
CA GLY A 95 -7.76 -9.46 -2.26
C GLY A 95 -7.08 -10.48 -1.35
N LEU A 96 -6.22 -9.99 -0.45
CA LEU A 96 -5.56 -10.82 0.57
C LEU A 96 -6.20 -10.69 1.96
N ALA A 97 -7.25 -9.86 2.13
CA ALA A 97 -7.87 -9.64 3.43
C ALA A 97 -8.51 -10.91 3.99
N LYS A 98 -8.50 -11.04 5.30
CA LYS A 98 -9.03 -12.22 6.01
C LYS A 98 -9.82 -11.79 7.24
N LYS A 99 -10.93 -12.49 7.52
CA LYS A 99 -11.58 -12.38 8.82
C LYS A 99 -10.64 -12.92 9.90
N TYR A 100 -10.37 -12.11 10.93
CA TYR A 100 -9.53 -12.50 12.06
C TYR A 100 -10.34 -12.83 13.30
N ARG A 101 -11.63 -12.52 13.30
CA ARG A 101 -12.56 -12.87 14.37
C ARG A 101 -13.99 -13.07 13.81
N ASP A 102 -14.79 -13.79 14.52
CA ASP A 102 -16.22 -13.85 14.24
C ASP A 102 -16.88 -12.48 14.50
N PRO A 103 -17.68 -11.95 13.59
CA PRO A 103 -18.25 -10.61 13.75
C PRO A 103 -19.34 -10.51 14.81
N LYS A 104 -19.92 -11.62 15.26
CA LYS A 104 -20.98 -11.67 16.29
C LYS A 104 -20.41 -11.97 17.66
N THR A 105 -19.63 -13.05 17.77
CA THR A 105 -19.08 -13.52 19.05
C THR A 105 -17.77 -12.86 19.41
N HIS A 106 -17.11 -12.22 18.44
CA HIS A 106 -15.77 -11.65 18.54
C HIS A 106 -14.69 -12.69 18.89
N MET A 107 -14.98 -13.97 18.73
CA MET A 107 -14.00 -15.05 18.91
C MET A 107 -12.92 -14.92 17.83
N HIS A 108 -11.66 -14.79 18.26
CA HIS A 108 -10.50 -14.66 17.39
C HIS A 108 -10.19 -15.98 16.67
N ILE A 109 -9.63 -15.91 15.45
CA ILE A 109 -9.10 -17.10 14.79
C ILE A 109 -7.99 -17.73 15.64
N PRO A 110 -7.81 -19.06 15.59
CA PRO A 110 -6.79 -19.73 16.38
C PRO A 110 -5.37 -19.38 15.88
N TYR A 111 -4.42 -19.32 16.82
CA TYR A 111 -3.00 -19.26 16.52
C TYR A 111 -2.58 -20.50 15.71
N ARG A 112 -1.84 -20.28 14.63
CA ARG A 112 -1.29 -21.34 13.77
C ARG A 112 0.08 -20.95 13.27
N GLU A 113 0.92 -21.94 13.05
CA GLU A 113 2.25 -21.83 12.46
C GLU A 113 2.32 -22.52 11.10
N ASN A 114 3.49 -22.50 10.49
CA ASN A 114 3.78 -23.10 9.18
C ASN A 114 2.89 -22.53 8.05
N LYS A 115 2.58 -21.24 8.12
CA LYS A 115 1.88 -20.53 7.05
C LYS A 115 2.85 -20.02 6.00
N ASN A 116 2.44 -20.07 4.75
CA ASN A 116 3.18 -19.41 3.68
C ASN A 116 3.12 -17.88 3.84
N LEU A 117 4.21 -17.20 3.46
CA LEU A 117 4.25 -15.75 3.44
C LEU A 117 3.15 -15.20 2.55
N THR A 118 2.24 -14.42 3.13
CA THR A 118 1.17 -13.72 2.43
C THR A 118 1.47 -12.22 2.48
N GLY A 119 1.27 -11.53 1.37
CA GLY A 119 1.55 -10.10 1.22
C GLY A 119 2.94 -9.82 0.63
N THR A 120 3.38 -8.59 0.76
CA THR A 120 4.63 -8.09 0.17
C THR A 120 5.79 -8.23 1.15
N ALA A 121 6.77 -9.09 0.85
CA ALA A 121 7.88 -9.43 1.74
C ALA A 121 8.61 -8.21 2.31
N ARG A 122 8.74 -7.12 1.54
CA ARG A 122 9.38 -5.87 1.99
C ARG A 122 8.74 -5.31 3.26
N TYR A 123 7.42 -5.36 3.35
CA TYR A 123 6.66 -4.76 4.45
C TYR A 123 6.08 -5.79 5.43
N ALA A 124 6.09 -7.08 5.10
CA ALA A 124 5.56 -8.14 5.96
C ALA A 124 6.21 -8.13 7.35
N SER A 125 5.42 -8.41 8.40
CA SER A 125 5.91 -8.52 9.78
C SER A 125 6.91 -9.66 9.95
N ILE A 126 7.71 -9.62 11.00
CA ILE A 126 8.62 -10.73 11.34
C ILE A 126 7.83 -12.02 11.55
N ASN A 127 6.72 -11.97 12.28
CA ASN A 127 5.87 -13.14 12.49
C ASN A 127 5.36 -13.76 11.18
N THR A 128 5.01 -12.92 10.19
CA THR A 128 4.62 -13.41 8.86
C THR A 128 5.78 -14.12 8.15
N HIS A 129 7.00 -13.63 8.28
CA HIS A 129 8.17 -14.29 7.70
C HIS A 129 8.46 -15.66 8.32
N VAL A 130 8.30 -15.80 9.63
CA VAL A 130 8.54 -17.08 10.32
C VAL A 130 7.34 -18.05 10.23
N GLY A 131 6.29 -17.66 9.50
CA GLY A 131 5.17 -18.55 9.19
C GLY A 131 4.06 -18.59 10.24
N VAL A 132 3.97 -17.58 11.10
CA VAL A 132 2.85 -17.40 12.02
C VAL A 132 1.65 -16.84 11.29
N GLU A 133 0.44 -17.30 11.63
CA GLU A 133 -0.81 -16.73 11.13
C GLU A 133 -0.89 -15.24 11.45
N GLN A 134 -1.32 -14.43 10.49
CA GLN A 134 -1.41 -12.98 10.65
C GLN A 134 -2.60 -12.57 11.53
N SER A 135 -2.41 -11.52 12.31
CA SER A 135 -3.44 -10.86 13.11
C SER A 135 -3.33 -9.34 12.99
N ARG A 136 -4.05 -8.60 13.83
CA ARG A 136 -4.05 -7.12 13.79
C ARG A 136 -2.66 -6.49 13.95
N ARG A 137 -1.82 -7.08 14.80
CA ARG A 137 -0.46 -6.61 15.06
C ARG A 137 0.42 -6.59 13.80
N ASP A 138 0.18 -7.53 12.88
CA ASP A 138 1.00 -7.69 11.68
C ASP A 138 0.73 -6.58 10.66
N ASP A 139 -0.52 -6.13 10.50
CA ASP A 139 -0.86 -4.96 9.67
C ASP A 139 -0.19 -3.68 10.21
N LEU A 140 -0.15 -3.53 11.54
CA LEU A 140 0.49 -2.36 12.19
C LEU A 140 2.02 -2.41 12.11
N GLU A 141 2.64 -3.58 12.23
CA GLU A 141 4.08 -3.71 12.01
C GLU A 141 4.46 -3.36 10.58
N SER A 142 3.66 -3.82 9.62
CA SER A 142 3.80 -3.44 8.21
C SER A 142 3.68 -1.93 7.99
N LEU A 143 2.74 -1.28 8.67
CA LEU A 143 2.62 0.18 8.63
C LEU A 143 3.88 0.87 9.18
N GLY A 144 4.43 0.39 10.28
CA GLY A 144 5.70 0.93 10.80
C GLY A 144 6.81 0.91 9.75
N TYR A 145 6.95 -0.19 9.00
CA TYR A 145 7.91 -0.28 7.90
C TYR A 145 7.61 0.68 6.76
N VAL A 146 6.34 0.90 6.43
CA VAL A 146 5.93 1.89 5.42
C VAL A 146 6.33 3.31 5.85
N LEU A 147 6.10 3.69 7.11
CA LEU A 147 6.48 5.01 7.64
C LEU A 147 8.00 5.21 7.58
N MET A 148 8.77 4.20 8.02
CA MET A 148 10.23 4.27 7.94
C MET A 148 10.75 4.28 6.50
N TYR A 149 10.09 3.56 5.58
CA TYR A 149 10.39 3.61 4.15
C TYR A 149 10.26 5.03 3.58
N PHE A 150 9.20 5.74 3.93
CA PHE A 150 8.99 7.12 3.48
C PHE A 150 10.03 8.10 4.04
N LEU A 151 10.41 7.94 5.30
CA LEU A 151 11.42 8.81 5.94
C LEU A 151 12.83 8.52 5.44
N ARG A 152 13.19 7.24 5.29
CA ARG A 152 14.54 6.79 4.95
C ARG A 152 14.84 6.82 3.45
N GLY A 153 13.81 6.70 2.60
CA GLY A 153 13.97 6.49 1.15
C GLY A 153 14.07 5.01 0.77
N SER A 154 14.50 4.15 1.68
CA SER A 154 14.63 2.71 1.51
C SER A 154 14.66 1.97 2.85
N LEU A 155 14.47 0.66 2.80
CA LEU A 155 14.60 -0.22 3.98
C LEU A 155 15.89 -1.06 3.88
N PRO A 156 16.52 -1.45 5.02
CA PRO A 156 17.81 -2.16 5.04
C PRO A 156 17.81 -3.52 4.32
N TRP A 157 16.65 -4.09 4.08
CA TRP A 157 16.46 -5.39 3.40
C TRP A 157 16.01 -5.24 1.95
N GLN A 158 16.11 -4.05 1.35
CA GLN A 158 15.90 -3.84 -0.09
C GLN A 158 17.17 -4.14 -0.89
N GLY A 159 17.00 -4.50 -2.16
CA GLY A 159 18.12 -4.73 -3.08
C GLY A 159 18.92 -6.02 -2.83
N LEU A 160 18.49 -6.89 -1.92
CA LEU A 160 19.16 -8.16 -1.66
C LEU A 160 19.08 -9.09 -2.88
N LYS A 161 20.24 -9.54 -3.36
CA LYS A 161 20.37 -10.49 -4.47
C LYS A 161 20.20 -11.92 -3.97
N ALA A 162 19.44 -12.74 -4.68
CA ALA A 162 19.25 -14.17 -4.42
C ALA A 162 18.90 -14.88 -5.72
N HIS A 163 19.27 -16.16 -5.83
CA HIS A 163 19.01 -16.97 -7.03
C HIS A 163 17.55 -17.44 -7.12
N THR A 164 16.88 -17.63 -5.99
CA THR A 164 15.48 -18.05 -5.95
C THR A 164 14.63 -17.10 -5.12
N LYS A 165 13.32 -17.11 -5.38
CA LYS A 165 12.34 -16.33 -4.59
C LYS A 165 12.37 -16.73 -3.11
N LYS A 166 12.51 -18.04 -2.82
CA LYS A 166 12.61 -18.56 -1.45
C LYS A 166 13.83 -17.99 -0.73
N MET A 167 15.03 -18.11 -1.31
CA MET A 167 16.26 -17.56 -0.76
C MET A 167 16.19 -16.03 -0.59
N LYS A 168 15.50 -15.33 -1.49
CA LYS A 168 15.29 -13.89 -1.35
C LYS A 168 14.45 -13.57 -0.11
N TYR A 169 13.39 -14.32 0.13
CA TYR A 169 12.53 -14.12 1.30
C TYR A 169 13.25 -14.48 2.60
N GLU A 170 14.05 -15.54 2.62
CA GLU A 170 14.90 -15.91 3.74
C GLU A 170 15.88 -14.77 4.08
N LYS A 171 16.62 -14.27 3.09
CA LYS A 171 17.54 -13.13 3.29
C LYS A 171 16.85 -11.87 3.80
N ILE A 172 15.63 -11.57 3.32
CA ILE A 172 14.84 -10.44 3.81
C ILE A 172 14.45 -10.67 5.27
N SER A 173 13.98 -11.87 5.60
CA SER A 173 13.61 -12.26 6.96
C SER A 173 14.79 -12.11 7.91
N ASP A 174 15.94 -12.70 7.58
CA ASP A 174 17.17 -12.65 8.39
C ASP A 174 17.62 -11.21 8.61
N LYS A 175 17.65 -10.40 7.53
CA LYS A 175 18.05 -9.01 7.63
C LYS A 175 17.10 -8.19 8.49
N LYS A 176 15.79 -8.49 8.42
CA LYS A 176 14.76 -7.83 9.22
C LYS A 176 14.86 -8.20 10.69
N MET A 177 15.08 -9.49 11.02
CA MET A 177 15.27 -9.96 12.38
C MET A 177 16.57 -9.45 13.01
N THR A 178 17.65 -9.36 12.23
CA THR A 178 18.95 -8.90 12.71
C THR A 178 19.12 -7.38 12.69
N THR A 179 18.13 -6.62 12.25
CA THR A 179 18.15 -5.15 12.30
C THR A 179 17.40 -4.67 13.54
N PRO A 180 18.08 -4.18 14.59
CA PRO A 180 17.44 -3.60 15.76
C PRO A 180 16.56 -2.41 15.37
N ILE A 181 15.47 -2.20 16.11
CA ILE A 181 14.52 -1.10 15.84
C ILE A 181 15.24 0.25 15.94
N GLU A 182 16.12 0.40 16.90
CA GLU A 182 16.91 1.61 17.14
C GLU A 182 17.83 1.94 15.94
N ILE A 183 18.34 0.91 15.27
CA ILE A 183 19.11 1.07 14.02
C ILE A 183 18.20 1.40 12.83
N LEU A 184 17.04 0.74 12.74
CA LEU A 184 16.04 1.05 11.71
C LEU A 184 15.59 2.50 11.81
N CYS A 185 15.35 3.01 13.02
CA CYS A 185 14.84 4.35 13.28
C CYS A 185 15.95 5.39 13.56
N LYS A 186 17.24 5.02 13.41
CA LYS A 186 18.36 5.93 13.69
C LYS A 186 18.27 7.23 12.87
N GLY A 187 18.36 8.36 13.57
CA GLY A 187 18.29 9.71 12.97
C GLY A 187 16.85 10.23 12.76
N PHE A 188 15.85 9.51 13.28
CA PHE A 188 14.44 9.92 13.29
C PHE A 188 13.92 10.00 14.73
N PRO A 189 12.79 10.68 14.96
CA PRO A 189 12.22 10.84 16.30
C PRO A 189 12.00 9.51 17.03
N PRO A 190 12.22 9.44 18.37
CA PRO A 190 12.12 8.21 19.16
C PRO A 190 10.70 7.61 19.17
N GLU A 191 9.70 8.38 18.82
CA GLU A 191 8.32 7.92 18.71
C GLU A 191 8.17 6.77 17.71
N PHE A 192 9.00 6.71 16.66
CA PHE A 192 9.01 5.58 15.73
C PHE A 192 9.54 4.30 16.39
N VAL A 193 10.54 4.43 17.27
CA VAL A 193 11.02 3.30 18.10
C VAL A 193 9.89 2.84 19.03
N SER A 194 9.27 3.76 19.75
CA SER A 194 8.15 3.48 20.67
C SER A 194 6.98 2.80 19.95
N TYR A 195 6.65 3.25 18.72
CA TYR A 195 5.64 2.61 17.88
C TYR A 195 5.93 1.12 17.65
N PHE A 196 7.15 0.79 17.21
CA PHE A 196 7.54 -0.60 16.98
C PHE A 196 7.57 -1.43 18.27
N GLN A 197 8.05 -0.87 19.37
CA GLN A 197 8.09 -1.55 20.67
C GLN A 197 6.67 -1.93 21.11
N VAL A 198 5.71 -0.99 21.03
CA VAL A 198 4.31 -1.27 21.36
C VAL A 198 3.71 -2.32 20.44
N VAL A 199 3.86 -2.16 19.12
CA VAL A 199 3.25 -3.07 18.14
C VAL A 199 3.84 -4.48 18.24
N ARG A 200 5.15 -4.62 18.44
CA ARG A 200 5.81 -5.92 18.57
C ARG A 200 5.56 -6.60 19.91
N SER A 201 5.18 -5.86 20.96
CA SER A 201 4.80 -6.41 22.25
C SER A 201 3.38 -7.03 22.27
N LEU A 202 2.56 -6.74 21.24
CA LEU A 202 1.22 -7.28 21.13
C LEU A 202 1.25 -8.80 20.93
N ARG A 203 0.46 -9.53 21.72
CA ARG A 203 0.19 -10.94 21.52
C ARG A 203 -0.72 -11.13 20.30
N PHE A 204 -0.87 -12.35 19.85
CA PHE A 204 -1.61 -12.70 18.64
C PHE A 204 -3.06 -12.17 18.64
N GLU A 205 -3.77 -12.27 19.77
CA GLU A 205 -5.17 -11.86 19.87
C GLU A 205 -5.37 -10.45 20.45
N ASP A 206 -4.30 -9.79 20.90
CA ASP A 206 -4.42 -8.49 21.55
C ASP A 206 -5.05 -7.47 20.62
N LYS A 207 -5.95 -6.64 21.19
CA LYS A 207 -6.47 -5.47 20.51
C LYS A 207 -5.44 -4.35 20.61
N PRO A 208 -4.94 -3.81 19.47
CA PRO A 208 -4.05 -2.67 19.53
C PRO A 208 -4.73 -1.41 20.10
N ASP A 209 -3.99 -0.61 20.83
CA ASP A 209 -4.43 0.73 21.19
C ASP A 209 -4.11 1.71 20.06
N TYR A 210 -5.02 1.80 19.09
CA TYR A 210 -4.87 2.69 17.93
C TYR A 210 -4.86 4.15 18.32
N SER A 211 -5.58 4.52 19.39
CA SER A 211 -5.61 5.90 19.89
C SER A 211 -4.27 6.30 20.46
N PHE A 212 -3.60 5.42 21.19
CA PHE A 212 -2.24 5.63 21.67
C PHE A 212 -1.24 5.76 20.49
N LEU A 213 -1.32 4.88 19.49
CA LEU A 213 -0.44 4.94 18.32
C LEU A 213 -0.61 6.27 17.56
N ARG A 214 -1.84 6.75 17.38
CA ARG A 214 -2.08 8.07 16.79
C ARG A 214 -1.55 9.19 17.69
N LYS A 215 -1.74 9.07 19.01
CA LYS A 215 -1.29 10.07 19.97
C LYS A 215 0.22 10.25 19.93
N LEU A 216 1.01 9.18 19.82
CA LEU A 216 2.46 9.26 19.66
C LEU A 216 2.85 10.22 18.53
N PHE A 217 2.23 10.07 17.36
CA PHE A 217 2.55 10.90 16.20
C PHE A 217 1.93 12.29 16.25
N ARG A 218 0.78 12.45 16.89
CA ARG A 218 0.16 13.78 17.09
C ARG A 218 0.94 14.63 18.07
N ASP A 219 1.38 14.05 19.18
CA ASP A 219 2.20 14.75 20.17
C ASP A 219 3.54 15.18 19.55
N LEU A 220 4.17 14.29 18.75
CA LEU A 220 5.36 14.63 17.97
C LEU A 220 5.08 15.79 17.00
N PHE A 221 3.99 15.73 16.24
CA PHE A 221 3.58 16.74 15.28
C PHE A 221 3.44 18.13 15.93
N ILE A 222 2.83 18.19 17.11
CA ILE A 222 2.66 19.42 17.88
C ILE A 222 4.02 19.91 18.42
N ARG A 223 4.86 19.01 18.94
CA ARG A 223 6.19 19.34 19.47
C ARG A 223 7.12 19.93 18.40
N GLU A 224 7.02 19.43 17.16
CA GLU A 224 7.76 19.97 16.02
C GLU A 224 7.17 21.30 15.48
N GLY A 225 6.11 21.83 16.09
CA GLY A 225 5.47 23.09 15.69
C GLY A 225 4.73 23.03 14.36
N TYR A 226 4.39 21.85 13.86
CA TYR A 226 3.67 21.70 12.60
C TYR A 226 2.19 22.08 12.73
N GLN A 227 1.61 22.53 11.61
CA GLN A 227 0.17 22.80 11.50
C GLN A 227 -0.49 21.75 10.59
N TYR A 228 -1.69 21.32 10.95
CA TYR A 228 -2.45 20.30 10.21
C TYR A 228 -3.19 20.96 9.04
N ASP A 229 -2.43 21.42 8.08
CA ASP A 229 -2.91 22.19 6.90
C ASP A 229 -3.11 21.32 5.65
N TYR A 230 -2.79 20.03 5.74
CA TYR A 230 -2.80 19.08 4.62
C TYR A 230 -1.90 19.49 3.43
N VAL A 231 -0.93 20.36 3.66
CA VAL A 231 0.07 20.71 2.66
C VAL A 231 1.18 19.65 2.69
N PHE A 232 1.04 18.67 1.83
CA PHE A 232 2.00 17.59 1.65
C PHE A 232 3.16 18.02 0.74
N ASP A 233 4.29 17.28 0.79
CA ASP A 233 5.48 17.57 -0.02
C ASP A 233 5.16 17.62 -1.51
N TRP A 234 4.34 16.72 -2.03
CA TRP A 234 3.91 16.72 -3.43
C TRP A 234 3.05 17.92 -3.80
N THR A 235 2.32 18.47 -2.85
CA THR A 235 1.54 19.70 -3.08
C THR A 235 2.47 20.89 -3.32
N ILE A 236 3.53 20.99 -2.50
CA ILE A 236 4.55 22.03 -2.62
C ILE A 236 5.30 21.90 -3.96
N LEU A 237 5.76 20.68 -4.28
CA LEU A 237 6.48 20.42 -5.52
C LEU A 237 5.64 20.72 -6.77
N LYS A 238 4.38 20.31 -6.77
CA LYS A 238 3.46 20.60 -7.88
C LYS A 238 3.27 22.10 -8.07
N TYR A 239 3.10 22.85 -6.99
CA TYR A 239 2.97 24.31 -7.05
C TYR A 239 4.24 24.97 -7.61
N GLN A 240 5.43 24.56 -7.15
CA GLN A 240 6.71 25.04 -7.65
C GLN A 240 6.89 24.79 -9.15
N GLN A 241 6.55 23.58 -9.62
CA GLN A 241 6.61 23.23 -11.04
C GLN A 241 5.67 24.11 -11.89
N THR A 242 4.45 24.35 -11.42
CA THR A 242 3.49 25.21 -12.12
C THR A 242 3.98 26.64 -12.23
N GLN A 243 4.60 27.17 -11.17
CA GLN A 243 5.20 28.51 -11.22
C GLN A 243 6.39 28.63 -12.16
N GLN A 244 7.23 27.59 -12.24
CA GLN A 244 8.37 27.59 -13.18
C GLN A 244 7.89 27.56 -14.63
N LEU A 245 6.86 26.78 -14.94
CA LEU A 245 6.27 26.72 -16.28
C LEU A 245 5.67 28.09 -16.69
N SER A 246 4.94 28.77 -15.79
CA SER A 246 4.37 30.08 -16.08
C SER A 246 5.43 31.14 -16.30
N ARG A 247 6.54 31.12 -15.56
CA ARG A 247 7.69 32.05 -15.78
C ARG A 247 8.41 31.75 -17.09
N GLY A 248 8.59 30.49 -17.48
CA GLY A 248 9.18 30.09 -18.75
C GLY A 248 8.37 30.56 -19.97
N ILE A 249 7.05 30.54 -19.88
CA ILE A 249 6.15 31.02 -20.94
C ILE A 249 6.21 32.53 -21.05
N SER A 250 6.28 33.29 -19.95
CA SER A 250 6.39 34.76 -19.95
C SER A 250 7.72 35.24 -20.55
N ASN A 251 8.83 34.53 -20.27
CA ASN A 251 10.15 34.89 -20.85
C ASN A 251 10.23 34.59 -22.34
N ASN A 252 9.54 33.56 -22.83
CA ASN A 252 9.51 33.24 -24.26
C ASN A 252 8.61 34.22 -25.05
N ALA A 253 7.54 34.75 -24.44
CA ALA A 253 6.67 35.74 -25.02
C ALA A 253 7.39 37.10 -25.18
N ASN A 254 8.23 37.49 -24.21
CA ASN A 254 9.00 38.74 -24.26
C ASN A 254 10.17 38.68 -25.25
N ASN A 255 10.75 37.51 -25.53
CA ASN A 255 11.78 37.34 -26.55
C ASN A 255 11.26 37.36 -28.00
N THR A 256 9.97 37.11 -28.18
CA THR A 256 9.35 37.15 -29.52
C THR A 256 8.93 38.56 -29.93
N THR A 257 8.80 39.49 -28.98
CA THR A 257 8.38 40.88 -29.24
C THR A 257 9.55 41.83 -29.52
N THR A 258 10.80 41.43 -29.25
CA THR A 258 11.99 42.30 -29.46
C THR A 258 12.72 42.08 -30.76
N ASN A 259 12.28 41.18 -31.64
CA ASN A 259 12.94 40.90 -32.92
C ASN A 259 12.19 41.40 -34.17
N ASN A 260 11.23 42.34 -34.05
CA ASN A 260 10.47 42.86 -35.17
C ASN A 260 10.54 44.39 -35.32
N GLU A 261 11.67 45.01 -35.04
CA GLU A 261 11.93 46.39 -35.47
C GLU A 261 13.35 46.50 -36.00
N THR A 262 13.53 46.19 -37.30
CA THR A 262 14.49 46.87 -38.21
C THR A 262 14.38 46.20 -39.58
N GLY A 263 13.87 46.95 -40.56
CA GLY A 263 13.95 46.55 -41.95
C GLY A 263 12.85 47.20 -42.79
N GLY A 264 13.07 48.45 -43.16
CA GLY A 264 12.13 49.23 -43.96
C GLY A 264 12.13 48.85 -45.44
N GLY A 265 11.04 49.20 -46.10
CA GLY A 265 11.11 49.63 -47.51
C GLY A 265 10.30 48.81 -48.51
N GLN A 266 9.25 49.48 -48.97
CA GLN A 266 8.68 49.49 -50.32
C GLN A 266 7.44 48.68 -50.64
N THR A 267 6.43 49.52 -50.84
CA THR A 267 5.20 49.48 -51.63
C THR A 267 5.10 48.47 -52.77
N THR A 268 3.95 47.79 -52.86
CA THR A 268 3.03 47.82 -54.00
C THR A 268 1.64 47.33 -53.64
N GLN A 269 0.64 48.15 -54.03
CA GLN A 269 -0.81 47.88 -54.02
C GLN A 269 -1.17 46.72 -54.93
N ARG A 270 -2.21 45.98 -54.56
CA ARG A 270 -3.43 45.71 -55.37
C ARG A 270 -4.45 44.85 -54.58
N ASP A 271 -5.58 45.48 -54.40
CA ASP A 271 -7.01 45.05 -54.50
C ASP A 271 -7.31 43.55 -54.51
N ALA A 272 -8.26 43.07 -53.79
CA ALA A 272 -9.67 43.32 -53.59
C ALA A 272 -10.38 42.02 -53.16
N VAL A 273 -11.37 42.17 -52.30
CA VAL A 273 -12.69 41.48 -52.25
C VAL A 273 -12.79 40.02 -51.93
N GLY A 274 -13.57 39.73 -50.85
CA GLY A 274 -14.26 38.44 -50.73
C GLY A 274 -14.68 38.07 -49.29
N ARG A 275 -15.86 38.44 -48.92
CA ARG A 275 -16.73 37.95 -47.80
C ARG A 275 -16.61 36.44 -47.55
N SER A 276 -16.66 35.93 -46.32
CA SER A 276 -17.89 35.70 -45.52
C SER A 276 -17.59 34.80 -44.33
N SER A 277 -18.15 35.20 -43.21
CA SER A 277 -18.76 34.52 -42.07
C SER A 277 -18.54 33.01 -41.85
N GLY A 278 -18.24 32.69 -40.61
CA GLY A 278 -18.58 31.37 -40.06
C GLY A 278 -17.83 30.98 -38.79
N GLY A 279 -18.47 31.19 -37.64
CA GLY A 279 -18.61 30.23 -36.53
C GLY A 279 -17.35 29.84 -35.75
N ALA A 280 -17.21 30.43 -34.61
CA ALA A 280 -16.32 30.00 -33.54
C ALA A 280 -16.84 28.71 -32.88
N GLY A 281 -16.04 27.66 -32.92
CA GLY A 281 -16.13 26.52 -32.02
C GLY A 281 -14.85 26.44 -31.21
N VAL A 282 -14.90 26.83 -29.95
CA VAL A 282 -13.76 26.67 -29.02
C VAL A 282 -13.80 25.26 -28.47
N ASP A 283 -13.00 24.38 -29.04
CA ASP A 283 -12.70 23.07 -28.50
C ASP A 283 -11.62 23.20 -27.42
N LYS A 284 -12.03 23.06 -26.15
CA LYS A 284 -11.17 22.97 -24.98
C LYS A 284 -11.01 21.51 -24.58
N SER A 285 -10.15 20.79 -25.26
CA SER A 285 -9.68 19.49 -24.79
C SER A 285 -8.30 19.20 -25.33
N LYS A 286 -7.28 19.71 -24.67
CA LYS A 286 -5.91 19.18 -24.74
C LYS A 286 -5.16 19.59 -23.48
N ASP A 287 -5.34 18.81 -22.41
CA ASP A 287 -4.31 18.68 -21.39
C ASP A 287 -3.42 17.49 -21.81
N PRO A 288 -2.12 17.71 -21.98
CA PRO A 288 -1.22 16.63 -22.31
C PRO A 288 -0.62 16.01 -21.08
N ASN A 289 -0.67 14.69 -21.06
CA ASN A 289 0.27 13.79 -20.42
C ASN A 289 0.15 13.54 -18.92
N TRP A 290 -0.75 12.63 -18.60
CA TRP A 290 -0.52 11.61 -17.57
C TRP A 290 -0.83 10.23 -18.16
N ARG A 291 0.10 9.68 -18.93
CA ARG A 291 0.12 8.24 -19.25
C ARG A 291 1.21 7.60 -18.42
N SER A 292 0.81 6.93 -17.35
CA SER A 292 1.63 5.91 -16.71
C SER A 292 1.75 4.74 -17.68
N ASP A 293 2.97 4.41 -18.08
CA ASP A 293 3.31 3.11 -18.65
C ASP A 293 3.15 2.02 -17.58
N SER A 294 1.92 1.68 -17.28
CA SER A 294 1.60 0.43 -16.61
C SER A 294 1.61 -0.67 -17.67
N LYS A 295 2.78 -1.29 -17.85
CA LYS A 295 2.85 -2.61 -18.47
C LYS A 295 1.98 -3.54 -17.64
N ALA A 296 0.83 -3.89 -18.20
CA ALA A 296 0.01 -4.97 -17.72
C ALA A 296 0.86 -6.25 -17.71
N VAL A 297 1.22 -6.70 -16.53
CA VAL A 297 1.76 -8.05 -16.36
C VAL A 297 0.58 -8.99 -16.45
N ASN A 298 0.42 -9.53 -17.65
CA ASN A 298 -0.51 -10.58 -17.97
C ASN A 298 -0.06 -11.86 -17.24
N THR A 299 -0.61 -12.15 -16.09
CA THR A 299 -0.50 -13.45 -15.44
C THR A 299 -1.56 -14.36 -16.03
N GLY A 300 -1.36 -14.76 -17.27
CA GLY A 300 -2.08 -15.86 -17.86
C GLY A 300 -1.68 -17.16 -17.17
N SER A 301 -2.50 -17.64 -16.29
CA SER A 301 -2.46 -19.00 -15.78
C SER A 301 -2.95 -19.90 -16.90
N ARG A 302 -2.01 -20.51 -17.61
CA ARG A 302 -2.24 -21.53 -18.62
C ARG A 302 -2.56 -22.84 -17.88
N ALA A 303 -3.83 -23.19 -17.86
CA ALA A 303 -4.27 -24.54 -17.51
C ALA A 303 -3.81 -25.49 -18.62
N ASP A 304 -2.83 -26.31 -18.31
CA ASP A 304 -2.39 -27.40 -19.18
C ASP A 304 -3.33 -28.59 -18.98
N LYS A 305 -4.16 -28.84 -20.02
CA LYS A 305 -4.95 -30.05 -20.13
C LYS A 305 -4.06 -31.08 -20.81
N THR A 306 -3.51 -32.00 -20.06
CA THR A 306 -3.10 -33.30 -20.61
C THR A 306 -3.97 -34.40 -20.04
N ARG A 307 -4.65 -35.03 -20.96
CA ARG A 307 -5.55 -36.18 -20.88
C ARG A 307 -4.72 -37.43 -21.16
N SER A 308 -4.79 -38.40 -20.24
CA SER A 308 -4.70 -39.85 -20.45
C SER A 308 -4.65 -40.48 -19.07
N GLY A 309 -5.50 -41.32 -18.64
CA GLY A 309 -5.98 -42.55 -19.25
C GLY A 309 -5.64 -43.67 -18.33
N ASP A 310 -6.68 -44.20 -17.65
CA ASP A 310 -6.83 -45.60 -17.19
C ASP A 310 -5.75 -46.28 -16.31
N LYS A 311 -6.11 -46.68 -15.13
CA LYS A 311 -6.60 -48.00 -14.77
C LYS A 311 -6.64 -48.20 -13.25
N ASP A 312 -7.81 -48.65 -12.83
CA ASP A 312 -8.12 -49.49 -11.67
C ASP A 312 -6.99 -50.45 -11.25
N LEU A 313 -6.84 -50.57 -9.93
CA LEU A 313 -6.71 -51.88 -9.28
C LEU A 313 -6.91 -51.75 -7.76
N THR A 314 -7.98 -52.37 -7.33
CA THR A 314 -8.39 -52.80 -6.00
C THR A 314 -7.39 -53.75 -5.34
N ALA A 315 -7.32 -53.71 -4.00
CA ALA A 315 -7.27 -54.81 -3.04
C ALA A 315 -6.77 -54.24 -1.71
N LYS A 316 -7.49 -54.21 -0.66
CA LYS A 316 -8.00 -55.18 0.30
C LYS A 316 -6.91 -55.91 1.06
N GLU A 317 -7.18 -55.91 2.38
CA GLU A 317 -6.85 -56.89 3.41
C GLU A 317 -5.49 -56.74 4.09
N ASP A 318 -5.29 -56.86 5.38
CA ASP A 318 -6.09 -57.44 6.47
C ASP A 318 -5.56 -57.02 7.83
N ALA A 319 -6.44 -57.04 8.79
CA ALA A 319 -6.24 -56.97 10.22
C ALA A 319 -5.63 -58.28 10.78
N LYS A 320 -4.85 -58.17 11.88
CA LYS A 320 -4.75 -59.14 12.98
C LYS A 320 -3.75 -58.61 14.00
N ALA A 321 -4.18 -58.21 15.18
CA ALA A 321 -4.64 -58.94 16.36
C ALA A 321 -3.62 -59.89 16.98
N LYS A 322 -3.30 -59.62 18.20
CA LYS A 322 -3.18 -60.47 19.42
C LYS A 322 -2.01 -59.95 20.27
N SER A 323 -2.32 -59.36 21.43
CA SER A 323 -2.66 -59.98 22.76
C SER A 323 -1.51 -60.82 23.37
N SER A 324 -1.07 -60.39 24.51
CA SER A 324 -0.89 -61.11 25.76
C SER A 324 0.05 -60.30 26.63
N SER A 325 -0.38 -59.87 27.73
CA SER A 325 -0.80 -60.42 28.99
C SER A 325 0.35 -60.49 30.01
N ARG A 326 -0.03 -59.98 31.19
CA ARG A 326 0.42 -60.35 32.53
C ARG A 326 1.71 -59.71 33.03
N ASP A 327 1.69 -59.06 34.11
CA ASP A 327 1.07 -59.17 35.44
C ASP A 327 2.19 -59.00 36.50
N ARG A 328 1.80 -58.44 37.63
CA ARG A 328 2.49 -58.41 38.94
C ARG A 328 3.51 -57.27 39.11
N GLY A 329 3.40 -56.51 40.10
CA GLY A 329 2.74 -56.58 41.38
C GLY A 329 3.38 -55.57 42.32
N ALA A 330 2.53 -54.96 43.03
CA ALA A 330 2.54 -54.62 44.44
C ALA A 330 3.80 -53.95 45.10
N SER A 331 3.43 -52.89 45.80
CA SER A 331 3.78 -52.65 47.22
C SER A 331 4.94 -51.70 47.49
N SER A 332 4.66 -50.64 47.99
CA SER A 332 4.49 -50.13 49.34
C SER A 332 5.56 -49.12 49.79
N ARG A 333 5.01 -48.03 50.27
CA ARG A 333 5.32 -47.29 51.51
C ARG A 333 6.65 -46.54 51.72
N ASN A 334 6.37 -45.30 52.05
CA ASN A 334 6.97 -44.48 53.12
C ASN A 334 8.38 -43.93 52.91
N ARG A 335 8.50 -42.67 52.79
CA ARG A 335 8.52 -41.59 53.82
C ARG A 335 8.43 -40.23 53.18
#